data_e52fb86da184a91686cb36d5a6ec392f
#
_entry.id   e52fb86da184a91686cb36d5a6ec392f
#
_cell.length_a   1.000
_cell.length_b   1.000
_cell.length_c   1.000
_cell.angle_alpha   90.00
_cell.angle_beta   90.00
_cell.angle_gamma   90.00
#
_symmetry.space_group_name_H-M   'P 1'
#
loop_
_entity.id
_entity.type
_entity.pdbx_description
1 polymer ?
#
loop_
_entity_poly.entity_id
_entity_poly.type
_entity_poly.pdbx_seq_one_letter_code
_entity_poly.pdbx_strand_id
1 'polypeptide(L)'
;MKFATWAAATSPHLTWNAAHHKRLFDVLDEVTAEKSDRLMVFMPPRHGKSETVTIHYAAWRLEQNPKMNIIIGSYNQKLANRFSRKIREIARDHKLPLNADRQAAEEWETREGGGVRAVGVGAGITGFGGDLVIIDDPIRGRADAESATFRDKTHEWFTDDIYTRLTPDGQVIVIQTRWHEDDLAGRLLKAKLAGEGDDWDELCLPAFAGPDDPINRPEGAALWPERFSVERLEQIRRMQGHYSFEALYQQSPVLKSGDQFKREWFTNFVDEPPKGLTWVRAYDLAISEKTTADYTASFRVAKDREGNFYIDGGYRKRVDFPTQQRFVLERVRRERDTIHYIEDAIHGRALYQSLRRDLGPDSPRLKTAPVVADKVTRALVWQACAEAGKVILIKAPWNEAFIDECCSFPKGRHDDQVDAVSLAFNVIEGKKGKGFHAFD
;
A
#
# COMPACT_ATOMS: atom_id res chain seq x y z
N MET A 1 24.66 21.94 20.08
CA MET A 1 24.83 21.94 18.59
C MET A 1 23.46 21.79 17.98
N LYS A 2 23.12 22.56 16.92
CA LYS A 2 21.83 22.39 16.23
C LYS A 2 21.77 21.01 15.54
N PHE A 3 20.56 20.44 15.45
CA PHE A 3 20.37 19.10 14.91
C PHE A 3 20.93 18.94 13.49
N ALA A 4 20.67 19.87 12.57
CA ALA A 4 21.18 19.80 11.20
C ALA A 4 22.71 19.69 11.12
N THR A 5 23.44 20.47 11.94
CA THR A 5 24.91 20.45 12.00
C THR A 5 25.41 19.14 12.60
N TRP A 6 24.73 18.65 13.63
CA TRP A 6 25.05 17.38 14.27
C TRP A 6 24.85 16.20 13.31
N ALA A 7 23.72 16.14 12.60
CA ALA A 7 23.42 15.09 11.64
C ALA A 7 24.47 15.01 10.50
N ALA A 8 24.87 16.18 9.97
CA ALA A 8 25.89 16.26 8.93
C ALA A 8 27.27 15.79 9.43
N ALA A 9 27.62 16.09 10.70
CA ALA A 9 28.88 15.64 11.29
C ALA A 9 28.86 14.15 11.62
N THR A 10 27.73 13.63 12.13
CA THR A 10 27.55 12.22 12.51
C THR A 10 27.57 11.28 11.30
N SER A 11 26.94 11.69 10.20
CA SER A 11 26.81 10.86 9.00
C SER A 11 27.13 11.66 7.73
N PRO A 12 28.40 12.03 7.50
CA PRO A 12 28.82 12.87 6.38
C PRO A 12 28.69 12.16 5.02
N HIS A 13 28.48 10.85 5.02
CA HIS A 13 28.23 10.05 3.81
C HIS A 13 26.76 10.14 3.33
N LEU A 14 25.87 10.72 4.13
CA LEU A 14 24.47 10.95 3.76
C LEU A 14 24.28 12.37 3.21
N THR A 15 23.24 12.54 2.41
CA THR A 15 22.84 13.84 1.88
C THR A 15 21.89 14.54 2.84
N TRP A 16 22.30 15.69 3.38
CA TRP A 16 21.53 16.49 4.33
C TRP A 16 21.13 17.88 3.82
N ASN A 17 21.59 18.26 2.65
CA ASN A 17 21.46 19.62 2.11
C ASN A 17 20.29 19.80 1.12
N ALA A 18 19.52 18.76 0.83
CA ALA A 18 18.34 18.90 0.00
C ALA A 18 17.29 19.81 0.66
N ALA A 19 16.52 20.57 -0.13
CA ALA A 19 15.58 21.57 0.37
C ALA A 19 14.56 20.98 1.37
N HIS A 20 14.06 19.79 1.11
CA HIS A 20 13.12 19.11 2.01
C HIS A 20 13.76 18.67 3.33
N HIS A 21 15.06 18.33 3.37
CA HIS A 21 15.76 18.06 4.62
C HIS A 21 15.89 19.33 5.47
N LYS A 22 16.18 20.48 4.85
CA LYS A 22 16.25 21.76 5.58
C LYS A 22 14.91 22.08 6.25
N ARG A 23 13.81 21.96 5.51
CA ARG A 23 12.46 22.19 6.09
C ARG A 23 12.13 21.19 7.19
N LEU A 24 12.55 19.90 7.02
CA LEU A 24 12.38 18.89 8.05
C LEU A 24 13.19 19.21 9.32
N PHE A 25 14.40 19.74 9.19
CA PHE A 25 15.19 20.21 10.33
C PHE A 25 14.50 21.38 11.06
N ASP A 26 13.91 22.33 10.31
CA ASP A 26 13.21 23.48 10.91
C ASP A 26 12.04 23.02 11.80
N VAL A 27 11.19 22.11 11.33
CA VAL A 27 10.06 21.62 12.14
C VAL A 27 10.51 20.75 13.32
N LEU A 28 11.61 20.00 13.19
CA LEU A 28 12.20 19.25 14.31
C LEU A 28 12.85 20.15 15.34
N ASP A 29 13.42 21.30 14.94
CA ASP A 29 13.90 22.33 15.85
C ASP A 29 12.72 22.99 16.62
N GLU A 30 11.54 23.14 15.98
CA GLU A 30 10.31 23.60 16.65
C GLU A 30 9.84 22.61 17.73
N VAL A 31 9.85 21.30 17.45
CA VAL A 31 9.56 20.26 18.44
C VAL A 31 10.59 20.30 19.59
N THR A 32 11.88 20.44 19.28
CA THR A 32 12.92 20.53 20.30
C THR A 32 12.76 21.77 21.19
N ALA A 33 12.27 22.85 20.65
CA ALA A 33 12.02 24.11 21.36
C ALA A 33 10.66 24.14 22.09
N GLU A 34 9.96 23.00 22.16
CA GLU A 34 8.64 22.85 22.81
C GLU A 34 7.57 23.79 22.24
N LYS A 35 7.70 24.15 20.95
CA LYS A 35 6.74 24.97 20.21
C LYS A 35 5.68 24.12 19.51
N SER A 36 5.97 22.83 19.34
CA SER A 36 5.11 21.83 18.74
C SER A 36 5.25 20.53 19.52
N ASP A 37 4.16 20.05 20.10
CA ASP A 37 4.16 18.79 20.85
C ASP A 37 3.62 17.61 20.02
N ARG A 38 2.97 17.91 18.92
CA ARG A 38 2.31 16.94 18.03
C ARG A 38 2.65 17.27 16.59
N LEU A 39 3.54 16.47 15.98
CA LEU A 39 3.99 16.69 14.60
C LEU A 39 3.63 15.49 13.71
N MET A 40 3.06 15.76 12.56
CA MET A 40 2.92 14.78 11.48
C MET A 40 3.81 15.15 10.29
N VAL A 41 4.55 14.16 9.77
CA VAL A 41 5.39 14.34 8.58
C VAL A 41 5.02 13.32 7.52
N PHE A 42 4.57 13.80 6.38
CA PHE A 42 4.20 12.98 5.23
C PHE A 42 5.20 13.19 4.10
N MET A 43 5.87 12.12 3.71
CA MET A 43 6.90 12.15 2.67
C MET A 43 6.88 10.88 1.82
N PRO A 44 7.26 10.96 0.54
CA PRO A 44 7.36 9.79 -0.32
C PRO A 44 8.35 8.75 0.18
N PRO A 45 8.22 7.49 -0.25
CA PRO A 45 9.20 6.45 0.05
C PRO A 45 10.61 6.86 -0.41
N ARG A 46 11.63 6.51 0.39
CA ARG A 46 13.06 6.69 0.05
C ARG A 46 13.55 8.15 -0.02
N HIS A 47 12.82 9.10 0.55
CA HIS A 47 13.20 10.51 0.65
C HIS A 47 13.82 10.89 2.01
N GLY A 48 14.27 9.92 2.80
CA GLY A 48 15.07 10.17 4.01
C GLY A 48 14.29 10.30 5.32
N LYS A 49 12.93 10.22 5.32
CA LYS A 49 12.12 10.46 6.53
C LYS A 49 12.57 9.66 7.76
N SER A 50 12.66 8.33 7.66
CA SER A 50 13.05 7.46 8.79
C SER A 50 14.50 7.69 9.22
N GLU A 51 15.40 7.92 8.26
CA GLU A 51 16.81 8.17 8.57
C GLU A 51 16.96 9.48 9.35
N THR A 52 16.24 10.54 8.94
CA THR A 52 16.31 11.84 9.59
C THR A 52 15.60 11.84 10.94
N VAL A 53 14.32 11.45 10.98
CA VAL A 53 13.46 11.62 12.16
C VAL A 53 13.64 10.46 13.14
N THR A 54 13.45 9.22 12.68
CA THR A 54 13.40 8.07 13.60
C THR A 54 14.78 7.72 14.13
N ILE A 55 15.84 7.88 13.32
CA ILE A 55 17.18 7.43 13.70
C ILE A 55 18.01 8.60 14.23
N HIS A 56 18.31 9.59 13.38
CA HIS A 56 19.25 10.66 13.76
C HIS A 56 18.67 11.64 14.76
N TYR A 57 17.41 12.05 14.59
CA TYR A 57 16.79 12.97 15.53
C TYR A 57 16.62 12.32 16.91
N ALA A 58 16.16 11.06 16.97
CA ALA A 58 16.08 10.34 18.25
C ALA A 58 17.45 10.20 18.94
N ALA A 59 18.49 9.84 18.19
CA ALA A 59 19.85 9.73 18.72
C ALA A 59 20.37 11.07 19.27
N TRP A 60 20.14 12.15 18.50
CA TRP A 60 20.53 13.49 18.90
C TRP A 60 19.78 13.98 20.15
N ARG A 61 18.45 13.77 20.23
CA ARG A 61 17.64 14.13 21.40
C ARG A 61 18.15 13.43 22.66
N LEU A 62 18.51 12.14 22.55
CA LEU A 62 19.05 11.36 23.65
C LEU A 62 20.47 11.83 24.06
N GLU A 63 21.30 12.29 23.11
CA GLU A 63 22.59 12.89 23.41
C GLU A 63 22.44 14.25 24.12
N GLN A 64 21.44 15.06 23.76
CA GLN A 64 21.16 16.34 24.45
C GLN A 64 20.58 16.12 25.85
N ASN A 65 19.76 15.08 26.03
CA ASN A 65 19.17 14.72 27.32
C ASN A 65 19.23 13.19 27.54
N PRO A 66 20.30 12.66 28.13
CA PRO A 66 20.45 11.22 28.37
C PRO A 66 19.43 10.61 29.37
N LYS A 67 18.60 11.42 30.02
CA LYS A 67 17.50 10.95 30.88
C LYS A 67 16.18 10.76 30.11
N MET A 68 16.12 11.19 28.84
CA MET A 68 14.92 11.11 28.02
C MET A 68 14.56 9.66 27.69
N ASN A 69 13.30 9.33 27.79
CA ASN A 69 12.73 8.05 27.36
C ASN A 69 12.09 8.21 25.97
N ILE A 70 12.56 7.45 25.00
CA ILE A 70 12.08 7.50 23.62
C ILE A 70 11.38 6.19 23.25
N ILE A 71 10.15 6.28 22.77
CA ILE A 71 9.40 5.14 22.23
C ILE A 71 9.45 5.22 20.71
N ILE A 72 9.88 4.12 20.05
CA ILE A 72 9.91 3.99 18.59
C ILE A 72 8.87 2.95 18.17
N GLY A 73 7.79 3.40 17.54
CA GLY A 73 6.73 2.56 17.00
C GLY A 73 6.87 2.31 15.50
N SER A 74 6.53 1.12 15.01
CA SER A 74 6.46 0.82 13.58
C SER A 74 5.50 -0.35 13.30
N TYR A 75 5.20 -0.63 12.01
CA TYR A 75 4.23 -1.67 11.63
C TYR A 75 4.54 -3.07 12.20
N ASN A 76 5.78 -3.36 12.58
CA ASN A 76 6.12 -4.59 13.29
C ASN A 76 7.38 -4.43 14.16
N GLN A 77 7.53 -5.36 15.11
CA GLN A 77 8.64 -5.38 16.07
C GLN A 77 10.01 -5.47 15.40
N LYS A 78 10.13 -6.21 14.29
CA LYS A 78 11.42 -6.39 13.59
C LYS A 78 11.96 -5.06 13.03
N LEU A 79 11.07 -4.22 12.47
CA LEU A 79 11.48 -2.91 11.95
C LEU A 79 11.76 -1.93 13.08
N ALA A 80 10.92 -1.86 14.10
CA ALA A 80 11.15 -1.04 15.27
C ALA A 80 12.51 -1.39 15.95
N ASN A 81 12.82 -2.67 16.12
CA ASN A 81 14.10 -3.14 16.62
C ASN A 81 15.29 -2.76 15.71
N ARG A 82 15.09 -2.68 14.40
CA ARG A 82 16.13 -2.21 13.47
C ARG A 82 16.45 -0.74 13.69
N PHE A 83 15.45 0.09 13.88
CA PHE A 83 15.63 1.51 14.20
C PHE A 83 16.35 1.68 15.54
N SER A 84 15.88 1.01 16.58
CA SER A 84 16.49 1.03 17.91
C SER A 84 17.98 0.65 17.89
N ARG A 85 18.36 -0.40 17.13
CA ARG A 85 19.77 -0.77 16.97
C ARG A 85 20.61 0.34 16.34
N LYS A 86 20.10 0.99 15.27
CA LYS A 86 20.81 2.09 14.61
C LYS A 86 20.99 3.29 15.55
N ILE A 87 19.95 3.65 16.30
CA ILE A 87 20.02 4.71 17.31
C ILE A 87 21.12 4.38 18.35
N ARG A 88 21.13 3.13 18.84
CA ARG A 88 22.11 2.67 19.80
C ARG A 88 23.53 2.64 19.25
N GLU A 89 23.72 2.29 17.98
CA GLU A 89 25.01 2.35 17.28
C GLU A 89 25.54 3.78 17.25
N ILE A 90 24.72 4.76 16.84
CA ILE A 90 25.08 6.18 16.84
C ILE A 90 25.43 6.65 18.28
N ALA A 91 24.61 6.29 19.26
CA ALA A 91 24.87 6.64 20.66
C ALA A 91 26.22 6.10 21.16
N ARG A 92 26.62 4.89 20.76
CA ARG A 92 27.93 4.31 21.08
C ARG A 92 29.07 5.03 20.37
N ASP A 93 28.91 5.33 19.09
CA ASP A 93 29.94 6.04 18.30
C ASP A 93 30.20 7.44 18.88
N HIS A 94 29.17 8.06 19.41
CA HIS A 94 29.25 9.34 20.14
C HIS A 94 29.62 9.18 21.61
N LYS A 95 29.95 7.97 22.05
CA LYS A 95 30.41 7.65 23.43
C LYS A 95 29.40 8.01 24.51
N LEU A 96 28.09 8.01 24.18
CA LEU A 96 27.04 8.15 25.19
C LEU A 96 27.12 6.97 26.16
N PRO A 97 27.22 7.20 27.48
CA PRO A 97 27.32 6.12 28.46
C PRO A 97 26.06 5.28 28.51
N LEU A 98 26.14 4.02 28.06
CA LEU A 98 25.02 3.07 28.09
C LEU A 98 25.09 2.19 29.34
N ASN A 99 23.91 1.76 29.82
CA ASN A 99 23.75 0.79 30.88
C ASN A 99 24.14 -0.61 30.35
N ALA A 100 25.14 -1.25 30.98
CA ALA A 100 25.64 -2.54 30.52
C ALA A 100 24.62 -3.67 30.63
N ASP A 101 23.70 -3.60 31.60
CA ASP A 101 22.74 -4.65 31.92
C ASP A 101 21.47 -4.60 31.05
N ARG A 102 21.23 -3.47 30.37
CA ARG A 102 20.03 -3.25 29.53
C ARG A 102 20.42 -2.76 28.13
N GLN A 103 20.71 -3.69 27.24
CA GLN A 103 21.19 -3.41 25.87
C GLN A 103 20.51 -4.31 24.81
N ALA A 104 19.26 -4.71 25.01
CA ALA A 104 18.52 -5.46 24.02
C ALA A 104 18.17 -4.57 22.80
N ALA A 105 17.85 -5.18 21.68
CA ALA A 105 17.41 -4.43 20.49
C ALA A 105 16.02 -3.80 20.70
N GLU A 106 15.20 -4.39 21.54
CA GLU A 106 13.87 -3.93 21.89
C GLU A 106 13.90 -2.80 22.91
N GLU A 107 14.83 -2.88 23.90
CA GLU A 107 14.96 -1.91 24.98
C GLU A 107 16.41 -1.79 25.42
N TRP A 108 16.88 -0.57 25.54
CA TRP A 108 18.19 -0.27 26.08
C TRP A 108 18.18 1.09 26.77
N GLU A 109 19.07 1.26 27.71
CA GLU A 109 19.14 2.43 28.59
C GLU A 109 20.50 3.11 28.56
N THR A 110 20.49 4.40 28.87
CA THR A 110 21.69 5.16 29.23
C THR A 110 22.02 4.93 30.71
N ARG A 111 23.22 5.30 31.12
CA ARG A 111 23.59 5.29 32.54
C ARG A 111 22.82 6.31 33.38
N GLU A 112 22.24 7.33 32.75
CA GLU A 112 21.49 8.38 33.41
C GLU A 112 19.99 8.05 33.56
N GLY A 113 19.58 6.87 33.08
CA GLY A 113 18.21 6.33 33.29
C GLY A 113 17.22 6.63 32.17
N GLY A 114 17.59 7.35 31.09
CA GLY A 114 16.79 7.43 29.88
C GLY A 114 17.07 6.24 28.97
N GLY A 115 16.39 6.17 27.82
CA GLY A 115 16.63 5.06 26.89
C GLY A 115 15.68 5.02 25.70
N VAL A 116 15.71 3.90 24.99
CA VAL A 116 14.85 3.66 23.81
C VAL A 116 14.10 2.35 23.97
N ARG A 117 12.78 2.39 23.78
CA ARG A 117 11.89 1.25 23.68
C ARG A 117 11.35 1.15 22.27
N ALA A 118 11.58 0.01 21.60
CA ALA A 118 11.05 -0.28 20.26
C ALA A 118 9.81 -1.17 20.35
N VAL A 119 8.75 -0.81 19.63
CA VAL A 119 7.46 -1.50 19.70
C VAL A 119 6.80 -1.62 18.32
N GLY A 120 6.28 -2.81 18.01
CA GLY A 120 5.49 -3.05 16.80
C GLY A 120 4.00 -2.84 17.03
N VAL A 121 3.24 -2.50 15.98
CA VAL A 121 1.77 -2.40 16.05
C VAL A 121 1.16 -3.67 16.65
N GLY A 122 0.34 -3.47 17.67
CA GLY A 122 -0.34 -4.54 18.43
C GLY A 122 0.53 -5.23 19.47
N ALA A 123 1.74 -4.76 19.73
CA ALA A 123 2.53 -5.15 20.88
C ALA A 123 2.26 -4.17 22.04
N GLY A 124 1.94 -4.70 23.20
CA GLY A 124 1.75 -3.88 24.41
C GLY A 124 3.07 -3.32 24.91
N ILE A 125 2.99 -2.15 25.54
CA ILE A 125 4.11 -1.51 26.23
C ILE A 125 3.72 -1.25 27.70
N THR A 126 4.44 -1.83 28.63
CA THR A 126 4.19 -1.66 30.06
C THR A 126 5.46 -1.22 30.79
N GLY A 127 5.31 -0.38 31.80
CA GLY A 127 6.42 0.03 32.65
C GLY A 127 7.44 0.98 32.01
N PHE A 128 7.16 1.54 30.83
CA PHE A 128 8.01 2.51 30.15
C PHE A 128 7.20 3.76 29.80
N GLY A 129 7.60 4.91 30.35
CA GLY A 129 7.03 6.23 30.00
C GLY A 129 7.75 6.81 28.79
N GLY A 130 7.08 7.65 28.00
CA GLY A 130 7.64 8.29 26.80
C GLY A 130 7.68 9.81 26.91
N ASP A 131 8.86 10.40 26.90
CA ASP A 131 9.05 11.84 26.75
C ASP A 131 9.02 12.25 25.27
N LEU A 132 9.43 11.32 24.39
CA LEU A 132 9.32 11.45 22.94
C LEU A 132 8.84 10.14 22.34
N VAL A 133 7.75 10.19 21.59
CA VAL A 133 7.23 9.06 20.84
C VAL A 133 7.41 9.34 19.34
N ILE A 134 8.00 8.40 18.61
CA ILE A 134 8.13 8.48 17.15
C ILE A 134 7.47 7.25 16.53
N ILE A 135 6.40 7.45 15.78
CA ILE A 135 5.70 6.40 15.02
C ILE A 135 6.15 6.47 13.55
N ASP A 136 6.80 5.43 13.09
CA ASP A 136 7.37 5.38 11.72
C ASP A 136 6.68 4.29 10.89
N ASP A 137 5.96 4.71 9.85
CA ASP A 137 5.23 3.87 8.90
C ASP A 137 4.46 2.74 9.62
N PRO A 138 3.38 3.02 10.37
CA PRO A 138 2.66 2.03 11.16
C PRO A 138 1.84 1.04 10.30
N ILE A 139 1.80 1.23 8.99
CA ILE A 139 1.15 0.37 8.00
C ILE A 139 2.22 -0.18 7.05
N ARG A 140 2.25 -1.52 6.88
CA ARG A 140 3.28 -2.21 6.10
C ARG A 140 3.14 -2.01 4.60
N GLY A 141 1.91 -1.93 4.10
CA GLY A 141 1.65 -1.86 2.66
C GLY A 141 0.17 -1.88 2.32
N ARG A 142 -0.14 -1.98 1.02
CA ARG A 142 -1.49 -1.84 0.49
C ARG A 142 -2.52 -2.77 1.12
N ALA A 143 -2.22 -4.05 1.26
CA ALA A 143 -3.14 -5.02 1.83
C ALA A 143 -3.56 -4.67 3.28
N ASP A 144 -2.60 -4.23 4.11
CA ASP A 144 -2.87 -3.82 5.48
C ASP A 144 -3.65 -2.48 5.50
N ALA A 145 -3.31 -1.54 4.60
CA ALA A 145 -3.98 -0.24 4.48
C ALA A 145 -5.46 -0.38 4.07
N GLU A 146 -5.77 -1.31 3.19
CA GLU A 146 -7.14 -1.56 2.74
C GLU A 146 -7.99 -2.35 3.75
N SER A 147 -7.36 -3.02 4.71
CA SER A 147 -8.04 -3.75 5.77
C SER A 147 -8.55 -2.81 6.86
N ALA A 148 -9.87 -2.66 6.99
CA ALA A 148 -10.48 -1.89 8.09
C ALA A 148 -10.02 -2.42 9.46
N THR A 149 -10.02 -3.74 9.64
CA THR A 149 -9.56 -4.39 10.88
C THR A 149 -8.10 -4.03 11.22
N PHE A 150 -7.22 -3.93 10.21
CA PHE A 150 -5.83 -3.54 10.48
C PHE A 150 -5.72 -2.05 10.82
N ARG A 151 -6.49 -1.19 10.16
CA ARG A 151 -6.56 0.24 10.50
C ARG A 151 -7.10 0.47 11.91
N ASP A 152 -8.18 -0.25 12.28
CA ASP A 152 -8.76 -0.21 13.64
C ASP A 152 -7.71 -0.64 14.67
N LYS A 153 -7.09 -1.79 14.47
CA LYS A 153 -6.01 -2.29 15.34
C LYS A 153 -4.85 -1.31 15.48
N THR A 154 -4.47 -0.63 14.39
CA THR A 154 -3.37 0.35 14.43
C THR A 154 -3.76 1.59 15.23
N HIS A 155 -5.01 2.03 15.10
CA HIS A 155 -5.53 3.17 15.84
C HIS A 155 -5.68 2.82 17.35
N GLU A 156 -6.30 1.67 17.68
CA GLU A 156 -6.42 1.18 19.07
C GLU A 156 -5.04 1.02 19.73
N TRP A 157 -4.08 0.41 19.02
CA TRP A 157 -2.72 0.32 19.53
C TRP A 157 -2.11 1.70 19.83
N PHE A 158 -2.33 2.68 18.95
CA PHE A 158 -1.84 4.04 19.20
C PHE A 158 -2.53 4.67 20.41
N THR A 159 -3.86 4.61 20.53
CA THR A 159 -4.62 5.26 21.60
C THR A 159 -4.45 4.57 22.95
N ASP A 160 -4.49 3.24 22.97
CA ASP A 160 -4.57 2.48 24.22
C ASP A 160 -3.19 2.08 24.76
N ASP A 161 -2.25 1.70 23.85
CA ASP A 161 -0.94 1.22 24.27
C ASP A 161 0.12 2.32 24.26
N ILE A 162 0.13 3.19 23.23
CA ILE A 162 1.20 4.18 23.03
C ILE A 162 0.88 5.51 23.73
N TYR A 163 -0.27 6.10 23.40
CA TYR A 163 -0.66 7.42 23.89
C TYR A 163 -0.76 7.47 25.43
N THR A 164 -1.21 6.38 26.05
CA THR A 164 -1.27 6.23 27.51
C THR A 164 0.11 6.16 28.18
N ARG A 165 1.19 6.07 27.41
CA ARG A 165 2.58 6.08 27.94
C ARG A 165 3.22 7.46 27.91
N LEU A 166 2.59 8.45 27.31
CA LEU A 166 3.15 9.80 27.29
C LEU A 166 3.27 10.38 28.70
N THR A 167 4.40 11.00 28.97
CA THR A 167 4.56 11.89 30.12
C THR A 167 3.70 13.17 29.90
N PRO A 168 3.38 13.95 30.93
CA PRO A 168 2.55 15.15 30.77
C PRO A 168 3.03 16.11 29.68
N ASP A 169 4.34 16.28 29.52
CA ASP A 169 4.97 17.14 28.50
C ASP A 169 5.52 16.32 27.32
N GLY A 170 5.04 15.08 27.18
CA GLY A 170 5.51 14.14 26.16
C GLY A 170 5.14 14.56 24.75
N GLN A 171 6.11 14.47 23.85
CA GLN A 171 5.97 14.86 22.43
C GLN A 171 5.73 13.66 21.54
N VAL A 172 4.92 13.82 20.48
CA VAL A 172 4.64 12.76 19.51
C VAL A 172 4.95 13.21 18.10
N ILE A 173 5.73 12.40 17.39
CA ILE A 173 5.98 12.59 15.95
C ILE A 173 5.46 11.36 15.20
N VAL A 174 4.52 11.56 14.30
CA VAL A 174 4.05 10.53 13.37
C VAL A 174 4.64 10.78 12.00
N ILE A 175 5.51 9.91 11.54
CA ILE A 175 6.04 9.98 10.18
C ILE A 175 5.53 8.81 9.37
N GLN A 176 4.96 9.08 8.22
CA GLN A 176 4.45 8.01 7.37
C GLN A 176 4.37 8.40 5.90
N THR A 177 4.30 7.36 5.08
CA THR A 177 3.78 7.43 3.72
C THR A 177 2.29 7.20 3.80
N ARG A 178 1.47 8.07 3.23
CA ARG A 178 0.01 7.95 3.28
C ARG A 178 -0.43 6.79 2.36
N TRP A 179 -1.13 5.81 2.91
CA TRP A 179 -1.63 4.66 2.16
C TRP A 179 -3.13 4.71 1.93
N HIS A 180 -3.85 5.27 2.87
CA HIS A 180 -5.31 5.30 2.89
C HIS A 180 -5.76 6.57 3.63
N GLU A 181 -6.91 7.14 3.24
CA GLU A 181 -7.46 8.32 3.93
C GLU A 181 -7.79 8.07 5.41
N ASP A 182 -8.27 6.84 5.72
CA ASP A 182 -8.61 6.37 7.06
C ASP A 182 -7.43 5.63 7.72
N ASP A 183 -6.18 5.98 7.40
CA ASP A 183 -4.99 5.51 8.12
C ASP A 183 -4.85 6.21 9.48
N LEU A 184 -3.85 5.85 10.28
CA LEU A 184 -3.65 6.44 11.61
C LEU A 184 -3.67 7.98 11.56
N ALA A 185 -2.87 8.58 10.67
CA ALA A 185 -2.82 10.02 10.54
C ALA A 185 -4.16 10.61 10.10
N GLY A 186 -4.86 9.98 9.15
CA GLY A 186 -6.18 10.43 8.71
C GLY A 186 -7.21 10.47 9.84
N ARG A 187 -7.19 9.48 10.73
CA ARG A 187 -8.09 9.45 11.90
C ARG A 187 -7.74 10.52 12.92
N LEU A 188 -6.45 10.72 13.20
CA LEU A 188 -6.00 11.76 14.12
C LEU A 188 -6.31 13.17 13.60
N LEU A 189 -6.10 13.41 12.29
CA LEU A 189 -6.46 14.69 11.64
C LEU A 189 -7.97 14.91 11.64
N LYS A 190 -8.76 13.87 11.43
CA LYS A 190 -10.22 13.96 11.51
C LYS A 190 -10.68 14.33 12.93
N ALA A 191 -10.08 13.74 13.96
CA ALA A 191 -10.37 14.09 15.36
C ALA A 191 -9.98 15.54 15.67
N LYS A 192 -8.80 16.01 15.19
CA LYS A 192 -8.40 17.43 15.26
C LYS A 192 -9.47 18.35 14.65
N LEU A 193 -9.92 18.07 13.42
CA LEU A 193 -10.93 18.89 12.73
C LEU A 193 -12.29 18.88 13.46
N ALA A 194 -12.63 17.80 14.15
CA ALA A 194 -13.82 17.73 14.97
C ALA A 194 -13.68 18.41 16.34
N GLY A 195 -12.49 18.86 16.73
CA GLY A 195 -12.19 19.39 18.04
C GLY A 195 -12.19 18.35 19.16
N GLU A 196 -12.02 17.05 18.80
CA GLU A 196 -12.05 15.89 19.69
C GLU A 196 -10.66 15.29 19.94
N GLY A 197 -9.60 15.82 19.31
CA GLY A 197 -8.23 15.31 19.39
C GLY A 197 -7.19 16.39 19.62
N ASP A 198 -5.94 15.97 19.67
CA ASP A 198 -4.80 16.89 19.79
C ASP A 198 -4.69 17.82 18.58
N ASP A 199 -4.07 18.98 18.79
CA ASP A 199 -3.73 19.92 17.72
C ASP A 199 -2.39 19.50 17.07
N TRP A 200 -2.47 18.93 15.89
CA TRP A 200 -1.32 18.41 15.14
C TRP A 200 -0.79 19.44 14.16
N ASP A 201 0.50 19.72 14.22
CA ASP A 201 1.22 20.38 13.15
C ASP A 201 1.51 19.40 12.01
N GLU A 202 1.40 19.87 10.76
CA GLU A 202 1.53 19.02 9.59
C GLU A 202 2.63 19.53 8.66
N LEU A 203 3.56 18.65 8.31
CA LEU A 203 4.49 18.84 7.21
C LEU A 203 4.22 17.80 6.12
N CYS A 204 3.56 18.23 5.05
CA CYS A 204 3.31 17.39 3.88
C CYS A 204 4.28 17.78 2.75
N LEU A 205 5.12 16.84 2.32
CA LEU A 205 6.14 17.04 1.28
C LEU A 205 5.87 16.08 0.11
N PRO A 206 5.03 16.47 -0.86
CA PRO A 206 4.70 15.63 -2.01
C PRO A 206 5.88 15.49 -2.98
N ALA A 207 5.91 14.38 -3.74
CA ALA A 207 6.95 14.12 -4.72
C ALA A 207 7.01 15.18 -5.83
N PHE A 208 5.84 15.57 -6.37
CA PHE A 208 5.70 16.73 -7.25
C PHE A 208 5.13 17.92 -6.47
N ALA A 209 5.70 19.08 -6.66
CA ALA A 209 5.21 20.32 -6.07
C ALA A 209 3.82 20.68 -6.61
N GLY A 210 2.91 21.03 -5.71
CA GLY A 210 1.64 21.67 -6.02
C GLY A 210 1.72 23.21 -5.94
N PRO A 211 0.57 23.90 -6.08
CA PRO A 211 0.53 25.36 -6.03
C PRO A 211 0.95 25.94 -4.67
N ASP A 212 0.65 25.25 -3.57
CA ASP A 212 0.97 25.65 -2.19
C ASP A 212 2.11 24.79 -1.61
N ASP A 213 3.22 24.70 -2.33
CA ASP A 213 4.33 23.85 -1.93
C ASP A 213 5.03 24.34 -0.66
N PRO A 214 5.18 23.54 0.39
CA PRO A 214 5.70 23.96 1.70
C PRO A 214 7.17 24.39 1.71
N ILE A 215 7.90 24.16 0.61
CA ILE A 215 9.28 24.59 0.41
C ILE A 215 9.45 25.49 -0.83
N ASN A 216 8.32 26.03 -1.35
CA ASN A 216 8.27 26.97 -2.47
C ASN A 216 8.92 26.46 -3.77
N ARG A 217 8.76 25.17 -4.07
CA ARG A 217 9.20 24.63 -5.38
C ARG A 217 8.25 25.12 -6.48
N PRO A 218 8.74 25.33 -7.69
CA PRO A 218 7.87 25.52 -8.84
C PRO A 218 6.91 24.32 -9.02
N GLU A 219 5.68 24.59 -9.45
CA GLU A 219 4.69 23.54 -9.68
C GLU A 219 5.25 22.44 -10.62
N GLY A 220 5.02 21.19 -10.27
CA GLY A 220 5.55 20.00 -10.98
C GLY A 220 7.02 19.69 -10.69
N ALA A 221 7.75 20.50 -9.92
CA ALA A 221 9.13 20.20 -9.56
C ALA A 221 9.23 18.99 -8.62
N ALA A 222 10.25 18.15 -8.84
CA ALA A 222 10.52 16.99 -8.00
C ALA A 222 11.00 17.39 -6.58
N LEU A 223 10.63 16.61 -5.56
CA LEU A 223 11.04 16.84 -4.16
C LEU A 223 12.56 16.71 -3.95
N TRP A 224 13.15 15.76 -4.63
CA TRP A 224 14.60 15.49 -4.57
C TRP A 224 15.14 15.18 -5.96
N PRO A 225 15.32 16.20 -6.83
CA PRO A 225 15.64 15.99 -8.24
C PRO A 225 16.96 15.24 -8.49
N GLU A 226 17.95 15.39 -7.60
CA GLU A 226 19.24 14.70 -7.72
C GLU A 226 19.11 13.17 -7.52
N ARG A 227 18.06 12.72 -6.86
CA ARG A 227 17.80 11.31 -6.58
C ARG A 227 16.61 10.74 -7.35
N PHE A 228 15.57 11.53 -7.49
CA PHE A 228 14.34 11.21 -8.20
C PHE A 228 14.00 12.37 -9.16
N SER A 229 14.50 12.30 -10.39
CA SER A 229 14.14 13.30 -11.40
C SER A 229 12.65 13.22 -11.73
N VAL A 230 12.13 14.27 -12.39
CA VAL A 230 10.74 14.31 -12.87
C VAL A 230 10.42 13.11 -13.75
N GLU A 231 11.32 12.75 -14.68
CA GLU A 231 11.15 11.61 -15.59
C GLU A 231 11.07 10.30 -14.80
N ARG A 232 11.90 10.16 -13.75
CA ARG A 232 11.87 8.96 -12.90
C ARG A 232 10.58 8.86 -12.10
N LEU A 233 10.09 9.95 -11.57
CA LEU A 233 8.80 9.99 -10.85
C LEU A 233 7.63 9.69 -11.80
N GLU A 234 7.65 10.19 -13.03
CA GLU A 234 6.65 9.86 -14.05
C GLU A 234 6.69 8.38 -14.46
N GLN A 235 7.89 7.77 -14.52
CA GLN A 235 8.00 6.32 -14.73
C GLN A 235 7.35 5.54 -13.57
N ILE A 236 7.60 5.95 -12.33
CA ILE A 236 7.01 5.32 -11.13
C ILE A 236 5.49 5.49 -11.17
N ARG A 237 4.98 6.69 -11.52
CA ARG A 237 3.55 6.98 -11.64
C ARG A 237 2.88 6.05 -12.66
N ARG A 238 3.47 5.88 -13.85
CA ARG A 238 2.97 4.93 -14.86
C ARG A 238 2.97 3.48 -14.40
N MET A 239 3.97 3.08 -13.59
CA MET A 239 4.06 1.69 -13.10
C MET A 239 3.09 1.39 -11.96
N GLN A 240 2.80 2.37 -11.11
CA GLN A 240 1.95 2.18 -9.93
C GLN A 240 0.48 2.54 -10.17
N GLY A 241 0.19 3.31 -11.24
CA GLY A 241 -1.12 3.90 -11.51
C GLY A 241 -1.43 5.10 -10.60
N HIS A 242 -2.43 5.87 -11.00
CA HIS A 242 -2.79 7.14 -10.36
C HIS A 242 -3.08 6.98 -8.86
N TYR A 243 -3.97 6.06 -8.49
CA TYR A 243 -4.38 5.85 -7.09
C TYR A 243 -3.21 5.61 -6.12
N SER A 244 -2.29 4.71 -6.50
CA SER A 244 -1.14 4.41 -5.65
C SER A 244 -0.13 5.54 -5.62
N PHE A 245 0.07 6.23 -6.74
CA PHE A 245 1.00 7.35 -6.81
C PHE A 245 0.49 8.56 -6.00
N GLU A 246 -0.79 8.91 -6.12
CA GLU A 246 -1.40 9.98 -5.32
C GLU A 246 -1.26 9.71 -3.82
N ALA A 247 -1.55 8.49 -3.39
CA ALA A 247 -1.41 8.12 -2.00
C ALA A 247 0.06 8.17 -1.51
N LEU A 248 0.96 7.45 -2.18
CA LEU A 248 2.32 7.20 -1.68
C LEU A 248 3.31 8.32 -2.01
N TYR A 249 3.15 8.95 -3.17
CA TYR A 249 4.09 9.96 -3.65
C TYR A 249 3.57 11.38 -3.49
N GLN A 250 2.27 11.61 -3.69
CA GLN A 250 1.68 12.93 -3.46
C GLN A 250 1.14 13.11 -2.03
N GLN A 251 1.18 12.08 -1.20
CA GLN A 251 0.67 12.06 0.18
C GLN A 251 -0.81 12.43 0.28
N SER A 252 -1.53 12.29 -0.80
CA SER A 252 -2.96 12.57 -0.96
C SER A 252 -3.72 11.28 -1.21
N PRO A 253 -3.97 10.45 -0.17
CA PRO A 253 -4.80 9.28 -0.34
C PRO A 253 -6.23 9.72 -0.63
N VAL A 254 -6.64 9.58 -1.88
CA VAL A 254 -8.01 9.85 -2.30
C VAL A 254 -8.92 8.71 -1.84
N LEU A 255 -10.16 9.05 -1.49
CA LEU A 255 -11.22 8.03 -1.41
C LEU A 255 -11.22 7.24 -2.71
N LYS A 256 -11.41 5.94 -2.59
CA LYS A 256 -11.80 5.11 -3.73
C LYS A 256 -13.17 5.60 -4.21
N SER A 257 -13.18 6.77 -4.89
CA SER A 257 -14.35 7.28 -5.54
C SER A 257 -14.69 6.38 -6.72
N GLY A 258 -15.95 6.36 -7.20
CA GLY A 258 -16.41 5.54 -8.30
C GLY A 258 -15.71 5.75 -9.65
N ASP A 259 -14.57 6.43 -9.68
CA ASP A 259 -13.76 6.76 -10.85
C ASP A 259 -12.45 5.95 -10.90
N GLN A 260 -12.44 4.70 -10.42
CA GLN A 260 -11.25 3.86 -10.51
C GLN A 260 -10.86 3.54 -11.95
N PHE A 261 -11.84 3.47 -12.83
CA PHE A 261 -11.61 3.34 -14.26
C PHE A 261 -12.28 4.49 -14.99
N LYS A 262 -11.57 5.13 -15.90
CA LYS A 262 -12.14 6.16 -16.76
C LYS A 262 -12.45 5.60 -18.13
N ARG A 263 -13.59 5.99 -18.69
CA ARG A 263 -14.03 5.55 -20.03
C ARG A 263 -12.98 5.83 -21.11
N GLU A 264 -12.26 6.94 -20.98
CA GLU A 264 -11.19 7.36 -21.89
C GLU A 264 -9.99 6.40 -21.94
N TRP A 265 -9.85 5.50 -20.98
CA TRP A 265 -8.80 4.47 -20.97
C TRP A 265 -9.12 3.26 -21.85
N PHE A 266 -10.40 3.11 -22.22
CA PHE A 266 -10.91 1.99 -23.02
C PHE A 266 -11.15 2.42 -24.48
N THR A 267 -10.11 2.91 -25.15
CA THR A 267 -10.18 3.38 -26.54
C THR A 267 -9.59 2.39 -27.53
N ASN A 268 -8.86 1.39 -27.06
CA ASN A 268 -8.16 0.43 -27.90
C ASN A 268 -9.04 -0.79 -28.19
N PHE A 269 -9.51 -0.92 -29.42
CA PHE A 269 -10.33 -2.03 -29.88
C PHE A 269 -9.71 -2.71 -31.10
N VAL A 270 -9.80 -4.04 -31.14
CA VAL A 270 -9.43 -4.84 -32.32
C VAL A 270 -10.55 -5.82 -32.66
N ASP A 271 -10.67 -6.19 -33.93
CA ASP A 271 -11.66 -7.16 -34.35
C ASP A 271 -11.27 -8.60 -33.98
N GLU A 272 -9.99 -8.91 -34.06
CA GLU A 272 -9.43 -10.22 -33.70
C GLU A 272 -8.13 -10.04 -32.91
N PRO A 273 -7.86 -10.91 -31.90
CA PRO A 273 -6.61 -10.87 -31.15
C PRO A 273 -5.44 -11.41 -31.99
N PRO A 274 -4.18 -11.05 -31.68
CA PRO A 274 -3.01 -11.67 -32.28
C PRO A 274 -3.01 -13.18 -32.10
N LYS A 275 -2.49 -13.90 -33.12
CA LYS A 275 -2.36 -15.37 -33.05
C LYS A 275 -1.26 -15.78 -32.06
N GLY A 276 -1.43 -16.95 -31.45
CA GLY A 276 -0.40 -17.56 -30.59
C GLY A 276 -0.38 -17.01 -29.15
N LEU A 277 -1.39 -16.25 -28.73
CA LEU A 277 -1.53 -15.87 -27.33
C LEU A 277 -1.96 -17.07 -26.46
N THR A 278 -1.45 -17.10 -25.24
CA THR A 278 -1.94 -18.01 -24.20
C THR A 278 -2.97 -17.27 -23.35
N TRP A 279 -4.18 -17.83 -23.27
CA TRP A 279 -5.30 -17.22 -22.60
C TRP A 279 -5.49 -17.74 -21.18
N VAL A 280 -5.92 -16.87 -20.31
CA VAL A 280 -6.45 -17.18 -18.97
C VAL A 280 -7.90 -16.73 -18.94
N ARG A 281 -8.83 -17.66 -18.70
CA ARG A 281 -10.22 -17.35 -18.42
C ARG A 281 -10.46 -17.43 -16.92
N ALA A 282 -11.08 -16.42 -16.36
CA ALA A 282 -11.51 -16.44 -14.97
C ALA A 282 -13.05 -16.32 -14.87
N TYR A 283 -13.54 -16.85 -13.77
CA TYR A 283 -14.98 -16.92 -13.45
C TYR A 283 -15.21 -16.29 -12.09
N ASP A 284 -16.13 -15.32 -12.07
CA ASP A 284 -16.79 -14.87 -10.85
C ASP A 284 -18.18 -15.50 -10.81
N LEU A 285 -18.47 -16.27 -9.76
CA LEU A 285 -19.61 -17.20 -9.69
C LEU A 285 -20.60 -16.73 -8.62
N ALA A 286 -21.80 -16.32 -9.02
CA ALA A 286 -22.86 -16.00 -8.09
C ALA A 286 -23.36 -17.23 -7.32
N ILE A 287 -23.72 -17.04 -6.05
CA ILE A 287 -24.20 -18.12 -5.17
C ILE A 287 -25.71 -18.40 -5.38
N SER A 288 -26.48 -17.45 -5.92
CA SER A 288 -27.94 -17.49 -5.97
C SER A 288 -28.50 -16.88 -7.25
N GLU A 289 -29.67 -17.40 -7.69
CA GLU A 289 -30.45 -16.90 -8.86
C GLU A 289 -31.41 -15.75 -8.53
N LYS A 290 -31.58 -15.38 -7.27
CA LYS A 290 -32.57 -14.37 -6.88
C LYS A 290 -32.35 -13.08 -7.64
N THR A 291 -33.43 -12.35 -7.97
CA THR A 291 -33.37 -11.09 -8.71
C THR A 291 -32.55 -10.00 -8.06
N THR A 292 -32.20 -10.16 -6.79
CA THR A 292 -31.30 -9.29 -6.00
C THR A 292 -29.87 -9.83 -5.89
N ALA A 293 -29.58 -11.02 -6.46
CA ALA A 293 -28.25 -11.65 -6.39
C ALA A 293 -27.31 -11.11 -7.48
N ASP A 294 -26.01 -11.33 -7.25
CA ASP A 294 -24.94 -10.99 -8.18
C ASP A 294 -24.99 -11.86 -9.45
N TYR A 295 -24.25 -11.45 -10.47
CA TYR A 295 -24.20 -12.18 -11.73
C TYR A 295 -23.05 -13.19 -11.71
N THR A 296 -23.21 -14.26 -12.46
CA THR A 296 -22.08 -15.06 -12.91
C THR A 296 -21.42 -14.36 -14.08
N ALA A 297 -20.18 -13.94 -13.91
CA ALA A 297 -19.39 -13.28 -14.93
C ALA A 297 -18.14 -14.10 -15.31
N SER A 298 -17.71 -13.97 -16.55
CA SER A 298 -16.48 -14.61 -17.02
C SER A 298 -15.86 -13.86 -18.18
N PHE A 299 -14.54 -13.72 -18.16
CA PHE A 299 -13.74 -13.12 -19.22
C PHE A 299 -12.46 -13.92 -19.45
N ARG A 300 -11.94 -13.90 -20.67
CA ARG A 300 -10.58 -14.38 -20.94
C ARG A 300 -9.66 -13.21 -21.21
N VAL A 301 -8.45 -13.33 -20.68
CA VAL A 301 -7.40 -12.31 -20.80
C VAL A 301 -6.13 -12.98 -21.30
N ALA A 302 -5.42 -12.33 -22.22
CA ALA A 302 -4.09 -12.76 -22.65
C ALA A 302 -3.13 -11.58 -22.65
N LYS A 303 -1.83 -11.85 -22.49
CA LYS A 303 -0.76 -10.85 -22.54
C LYS A 303 0.17 -11.15 -23.69
N ASP A 304 0.51 -10.13 -24.49
CA ASP A 304 1.54 -10.24 -25.53
C ASP A 304 2.95 -9.98 -24.97
N ARG A 305 3.94 -10.04 -25.87
CA ARG A 305 5.36 -9.81 -25.53
C ARG A 305 5.68 -8.35 -25.25
N GLU A 306 4.89 -7.42 -25.79
CA GLU A 306 5.01 -5.99 -25.60
C GLU A 306 4.33 -5.52 -24.30
N GLY A 307 3.62 -6.42 -23.62
CA GLY A 307 2.95 -6.16 -22.35
C GLY A 307 1.55 -5.59 -22.50
N ASN A 308 0.94 -5.68 -23.69
CA ASN A 308 -0.47 -5.36 -23.88
C ASN A 308 -1.34 -6.52 -23.42
N PHE A 309 -2.52 -6.20 -22.91
CA PHE A 309 -3.51 -7.16 -22.42
C PHE A 309 -4.74 -7.14 -23.31
N TYR A 310 -5.12 -8.29 -23.80
CA TYR A 310 -6.29 -8.49 -24.62
C TYR A 310 -7.41 -9.08 -23.77
N ILE A 311 -8.59 -8.46 -23.76
CA ILE A 311 -9.76 -8.93 -23.04
C ILE A 311 -10.82 -9.38 -24.05
N ASP A 312 -11.32 -10.60 -23.89
CA ASP A 312 -12.26 -11.24 -24.81
C ASP A 312 -13.27 -12.15 -24.11
N GLY A 313 -14.29 -12.56 -24.85
CA GLY A 313 -15.24 -13.61 -24.49
C GLY A 313 -16.08 -13.29 -23.25
N GLY A 314 -16.50 -12.02 -23.10
CA GLY A 314 -17.31 -11.57 -21.99
C GLY A 314 -18.64 -12.31 -21.88
N TYR A 315 -18.95 -12.76 -20.67
CA TYR A 315 -20.20 -13.39 -20.29
C TYR A 315 -20.67 -12.82 -18.95
N ARG A 316 -21.95 -12.48 -18.86
CA ARG A 316 -22.59 -12.01 -17.63
C ARG A 316 -24.06 -12.42 -17.64
N LYS A 317 -24.46 -13.32 -16.74
CA LYS A 317 -25.85 -13.75 -16.59
C LYS A 317 -26.15 -14.21 -15.16
N ARG A 318 -27.40 -14.10 -14.76
CA ARG A 318 -27.91 -14.77 -13.55
C ARG A 318 -28.35 -16.17 -13.95
N VAL A 319 -27.70 -17.15 -13.37
CA VAL A 319 -27.92 -18.56 -13.72
C VAL A 319 -27.76 -19.46 -12.50
N ASP A 320 -28.47 -20.58 -12.50
CA ASP A 320 -28.39 -21.61 -11.48
C ASP A 320 -27.07 -22.38 -11.52
N PHE A 321 -26.78 -23.09 -10.46
CA PHE A 321 -25.57 -23.88 -10.35
C PHE A 321 -25.39 -24.95 -11.46
N PRO A 322 -26.44 -25.72 -11.87
CA PRO A 322 -26.32 -26.62 -13.01
C PRO A 322 -25.99 -25.91 -14.33
N THR A 323 -26.48 -24.71 -14.53
CA THR A 323 -26.19 -23.90 -15.73
C THR A 323 -24.76 -23.36 -15.68
N GLN A 324 -24.26 -22.95 -14.49
CA GLN A 324 -22.85 -22.61 -14.30
C GLN A 324 -21.94 -23.78 -14.65
N GLN A 325 -22.26 -25.00 -14.16
CA GLN A 325 -21.52 -26.22 -14.48
C GLN A 325 -21.43 -26.46 -15.98
N ARG A 326 -22.57 -26.44 -16.67
CA ARG A 326 -22.63 -26.64 -18.14
C ARG A 326 -21.82 -25.58 -18.87
N PHE A 327 -21.92 -24.32 -18.46
CA PHE A 327 -21.20 -23.21 -19.07
C PHE A 327 -19.69 -23.38 -18.94
N VAL A 328 -19.18 -23.64 -17.72
CA VAL A 328 -17.74 -23.84 -17.49
C VAL A 328 -17.21 -25.07 -18.24
N LEU A 329 -17.95 -26.18 -18.20
CA LEU A 329 -17.61 -27.42 -18.90
C LEU A 329 -17.47 -27.20 -20.41
N GLU A 330 -18.43 -26.51 -21.01
CA GLU A 330 -18.44 -26.19 -22.44
C GLU A 330 -17.25 -25.30 -22.81
N ARG A 331 -16.96 -24.26 -22.00
CA ARG A 331 -15.82 -23.34 -22.25
C ARG A 331 -14.49 -24.07 -22.15
N VAL A 332 -14.27 -24.89 -21.13
CA VAL A 332 -13.03 -25.67 -20.99
C VAL A 332 -12.81 -26.61 -22.18
N ARG A 333 -13.88 -27.22 -22.69
CA ARG A 333 -13.80 -28.12 -23.85
C ARG A 333 -13.53 -27.42 -25.17
N ARG A 334 -14.11 -26.22 -25.37
CA ARG A 334 -13.99 -25.46 -26.64
C ARG A 334 -12.73 -24.63 -26.74
N GLU A 335 -12.30 -23.98 -25.65
CA GLU A 335 -11.18 -23.07 -25.63
C GLU A 335 -9.86 -23.78 -25.32
N ARG A 336 -9.29 -24.44 -26.34
CA ARG A 336 -8.12 -25.31 -26.21
C ARG A 336 -6.82 -24.56 -25.86
N ASP A 337 -6.72 -23.28 -26.20
CA ASP A 337 -5.63 -22.35 -25.93
C ASP A 337 -5.73 -21.64 -24.58
N THR A 338 -6.70 -22.00 -23.75
CA THR A 338 -7.09 -21.27 -22.55
C THR A 338 -6.93 -22.13 -21.29
N ILE A 339 -6.35 -21.55 -20.24
CA ILE A 339 -6.35 -22.11 -18.88
C ILE A 339 -7.44 -21.40 -18.08
N HIS A 340 -8.29 -22.17 -17.44
CA HIS A 340 -9.48 -21.66 -16.74
C HIS A 340 -9.24 -21.61 -15.23
N TYR A 341 -9.67 -20.53 -14.57
CA TYR A 341 -9.52 -20.33 -13.14
C TYR A 341 -10.84 -19.98 -12.48
N ILE A 342 -11.15 -20.69 -11.42
CA ILE A 342 -12.27 -20.40 -10.51
C ILE A 342 -11.68 -19.90 -9.19
N GLU A 343 -12.31 -18.93 -8.56
CA GLU A 343 -11.91 -18.45 -7.25
C GLU A 343 -11.99 -19.57 -6.20
N ASP A 344 -10.94 -19.70 -5.36
CA ASP A 344 -10.87 -20.73 -4.31
C ASP A 344 -11.69 -20.36 -3.07
N ALA A 345 -12.98 -20.07 -3.29
CA ALA A 345 -14.02 -19.85 -2.29
C ALA A 345 -14.91 -21.11 -2.18
N ILE A 346 -15.80 -21.15 -1.17
CA ILE A 346 -16.64 -22.34 -0.88
C ILE A 346 -17.41 -22.78 -2.14
N HIS A 347 -18.07 -21.84 -2.81
CA HIS A 347 -18.89 -22.13 -4.00
C HIS A 347 -18.01 -22.57 -5.18
N GLY A 348 -16.91 -21.90 -5.42
CA GLY A 348 -15.94 -22.25 -6.48
C GLY A 348 -15.30 -23.60 -6.29
N ARG A 349 -14.96 -23.99 -5.05
CA ARG A 349 -14.46 -25.34 -4.73
C ARG A 349 -15.48 -26.42 -5.03
N ALA A 350 -16.76 -26.21 -4.69
CA ALA A 350 -17.82 -27.17 -4.98
C ALA A 350 -17.99 -27.36 -6.49
N LEU A 351 -17.99 -26.27 -7.26
CA LEU A 351 -18.06 -26.34 -8.72
C LEU A 351 -16.83 -27.03 -9.32
N TYR A 352 -15.63 -26.67 -8.88
CA TYR A 352 -14.37 -27.29 -9.32
C TYR A 352 -14.36 -28.80 -9.10
N GLN A 353 -14.74 -29.27 -7.90
CA GLN A 353 -14.79 -30.68 -7.56
C GLN A 353 -15.81 -31.45 -8.41
N SER A 354 -16.97 -30.84 -8.66
CA SER A 354 -18.01 -31.42 -9.51
C SER A 354 -17.53 -31.59 -10.95
N LEU A 355 -16.94 -30.55 -11.54
CA LEU A 355 -16.50 -30.54 -12.94
C LEU A 355 -15.28 -31.40 -13.23
N ARG A 356 -14.42 -31.62 -12.23
CA ARG A 356 -13.18 -32.38 -12.44
C ARG A 356 -13.40 -33.78 -12.96
N ARG A 357 -14.51 -34.45 -12.58
CA ARG A 357 -14.87 -35.80 -13.09
C ARG A 357 -15.34 -35.73 -14.54
N ASP A 358 -16.16 -34.70 -14.87
CA ASP A 358 -16.79 -34.60 -16.19
C ASP A 358 -15.81 -34.11 -17.27
N LEU A 359 -14.73 -33.44 -16.87
CA LEU A 359 -13.71 -32.91 -17.76
C LEU A 359 -12.75 -34.01 -18.27
N GLY A 360 -12.50 -35.08 -17.51
CA GLY A 360 -11.58 -36.16 -17.92
C GLY A 360 -10.20 -35.60 -18.31
N PRO A 361 -9.72 -35.86 -19.56
CA PRO A 361 -8.41 -35.38 -20.03
C PRO A 361 -8.26 -33.86 -20.06
N ASP A 362 -9.36 -33.10 -20.09
CA ASP A 362 -9.36 -31.62 -20.07
C ASP A 362 -9.24 -31.04 -18.65
N SER A 363 -9.32 -31.88 -17.61
CA SER A 363 -9.25 -31.46 -16.20
C SER A 363 -8.02 -30.63 -15.83
N PRO A 364 -6.80 -30.84 -16.35
CA PRO A 364 -5.64 -30.00 -16.04
C PRO A 364 -5.76 -28.54 -16.46
N ARG A 365 -6.68 -28.23 -17.39
CA ARG A 365 -6.92 -26.86 -17.84
C ARG A 365 -7.86 -26.08 -16.94
N LEU A 366 -8.57 -26.72 -16.02
CA LEU A 366 -9.36 -26.07 -14.97
C LEU A 366 -8.58 -26.06 -13.65
N LYS A 367 -8.43 -24.90 -13.05
CA LYS A 367 -7.67 -24.66 -11.82
C LYS A 367 -8.45 -23.79 -10.86
N THR A 368 -8.01 -23.73 -9.60
CA THR A 368 -8.47 -22.75 -8.63
C THR A 368 -7.40 -21.68 -8.40
N ALA A 369 -7.81 -20.47 -8.02
CA ALA A 369 -6.93 -19.39 -7.63
C ALA A 369 -7.35 -18.85 -6.25
N PRO A 370 -6.40 -18.63 -5.32
CA PRO A 370 -6.71 -18.14 -3.98
C PRO A 370 -7.21 -16.69 -4.03
N VAL A 371 -8.12 -16.36 -3.12
CA VAL A 371 -8.52 -14.97 -2.83
C VAL A 371 -7.44 -14.32 -1.99
N VAL A 372 -6.66 -13.41 -2.54
CA VAL A 372 -5.45 -12.89 -1.87
C VAL A 372 -5.65 -11.47 -1.32
N ALA A 373 -6.69 -10.74 -1.76
CA ALA A 373 -6.95 -9.35 -1.38
C ALA A 373 -8.42 -8.97 -1.61
N ASP A 374 -8.83 -7.81 -1.07
CA ASP A 374 -10.13 -7.23 -1.38
C ASP A 374 -10.27 -6.88 -2.88
N LYS A 375 -11.50 -6.74 -3.35
CA LYS A 375 -11.83 -6.54 -4.77
C LYS A 375 -11.15 -5.33 -5.41
N VAL A 376 -11.00 -4.26 -4.65
CA VAL A 376 -10.39 -3.03 -5.17
C VAL A 376 -8.88 -3.21 -5.33
N THR A 377 -8.22 -3.81 -4.35
CA THR A 377 -6.79 -4.15 -4.43
C THR A 377 -6.50 -5.08 -5.62
N ARG A 378 -7.40 -6.03 -5.89
CA ARG A 378 -7.30 -6.92 -7.06
C ARG A 378 -7.39 -6.15 -8.38
N ALA A 379 -8.24 -5.13 -8.46
CA ALA A 379 -8.45 -4.31 -9.65
C ALA A 379 -7.26 -3.36 -9.93
N LEU A 380 -6.51 -2.93 -8.94
CA LEU A 380 -5.39 -1.98 -9.10
C LEU A 380 -4.33 -2.47 -10.10
N VAL A 381 -4.10 -3.78 -10.19
CA VAL A 381 -3.10 -4.35 -11.10
C VAL A 381 -3.40 -4.01 -12.56
N TRP A 382 -4.66 -4.12 -12.98
CA TRP A 382 -5.03 -3.86 -14.36
C TRP A 382 -5.56 -2.45 -14.58
N GLN A 383 -5.99 -1.75 -13.54
CA GLN A 383 -6.27 -0.32 -13.59
C GLN A 383 -5.07 0.45 -14.17
N ALA A 384 -3.87 0.21 -13.62
CA ALA A 384 -2.64 0.83 -14.12
C ALA A 384 -2.36 0.48 -15.59
N CYS A 385 -2.68 -0.74 -16.01
CA CYS A 385 -2.56 -1.15 -17.41
C CYS A 385 -3.58 -0.43 -18.31
N ALA A 386 -4.84 -0.26 -17.84
CA ALA A 386 -5.87 0.46 -18.57
C ALA A 386 -5.51 1.95 -18.73
N GLU A 387 -5.07 2.61 -17.66
CA GLU A 387 -4.60 4.01 -17.66
C GLU A 387 -3.41 4.20 -18.63
N ALA A 388 -2.51 3.23 -18.69
CA ALA A 388 -1.36 3.25 -19.60
C ALA A 388 -1.72 2.93 -21.07
N GLY A 389 -3.03 2.73 -21.39
CA GLY A 389 -3.48 2.37 -22.75
C GLY A 389 -3.08 0.96 -23.20
N LYS A 390 -2.73 0.08 -22.25
CA LYS A 390 -2.27 -1.30 -22.53
C LYS A 390 -3.38 -2.34 -22.48
N VAL A 391 -4.61 -1.94 -22.22
CA VAL A 391 -5.79 -2.80 -22.29
C VAL A 391 -6.45 -2.65 -23.63
N ILE A 392 -6.63 -3.76 -24.34
CA ILE A 392 -7.20 -3.84 -25.67
C ILE A 392 -8.43 -4.74 -25.59
N LEU A 393 -9.57 -4.23 -26.02
CA LEU A 393 -10.83 -4.98 -26.03
C LEU A 393 -11.07 -5.59 -27.40
N ILE A 394 -11.45 -6.87 -27.42
CA ILE A 394 -11.96 -7.48 -28.66
C ILE A 394 -13.39 -6.97 -28.87
N LYS A 395 -13.66 -6.42 -30.06
CA LYS A 395 -14.97 -5.84 -30.39
C LYS A 395 -16.09 -6.86 -30.24
N ALA A 396 -17.05 -6.57 -29.38
CA ALA A 396 -18.18 -7.45 -29.11
C ALA A 396 -19.33 -6.68 -28.43
N PRO A 397 -20.57 -7.20 -28.46
CA PRO A 397 -21.74 -6.53 -27.85
C PRO A 397 -21.64 -6.30 -26.34
N TRP A 398 -20.76 -6.99 -25.63
CA TRP A 398 -20.57 -6.85 -24.18
C TRP A 398 -19.69 -5.63 -23.81
N ASN A 399 -18.96 -5.02 -24.73
CA ASN A 399 -17.96 -3.99 -24.43
C ASN A 399 -18.53 -2.81 -23.66
N GLU A 400 -19.67 -2.24 -24.09
CA GLU A 400 -20.26 -1.07 -23.42
C GLU A 400 -20.68 -1.38 -21.98
N ALA A 401 -21.35 -2.51 -21.76
CA ALA A 401 -21.76 -2.92 -20.42
C ALA A 401 -20.58 -3.19 -19.48
N PHE A 402 -19.48 -3.69 -20.02
CA PHE A 402 -18.24 -3.90 -19.28
C PHE A 402 -17.57 -2.56 -18.90
N ILE A 403 -17.45 -1.63 -19.86
CA ILE A 403 -16.88 -0.31 -19.62
C ILE A 403 -17.71 0.48 -18.60
N ASP A 404 -19.05 0.42 -18.70
CA ASP A 404 -19.96 1.08 -17.75
C ASP A 404 -19.77 0.54 -16.32
N GLU A 405 -19.62 -0.78 -16.18
CA GLU A 405 -19.36 -1.40 -14.87
C GLU A 405 -17.97 -0.99 -14.33
N CYS A 406 -16.93 -0.98 -15.17
CA CYS A 406 -15.61 -0.48 -14.79
C CYS A 406 -15.67 0.98 -14.30
N CYS A 407 -16.35 1.86 -15.03
CA CYS A 407 -16.47 3.28 -14.67
C CYS A 407 -17.27 3.51 -13.38
N SER A 408 -18.17 2.60 -13.01
CA SER A 408 -18.93 2.68 -11.77
C SER A 408 -18.28 1.98 -10.58
N PHE A 409 -17.24 1.19 -10.82
CA PHE A 409 -16.51 0.44 -9.79
C PHE A 409 -15.72 1.36 -8.84
N PRO A 410 -15.68 1.15 -7.52
CA PRO A 410 -16.29 0.04 -6.76
C PRO A 410 -17.71 0.35 -6.22
N LYS A 411 -18.25 1.52 -6.48
CA LYS A 411 -19.54 1.99 -5.92
C LYS A 411 -20.75 1.52 -6.74
N GLY A 412 -20.50 0.94 -7.89
CA GLY A 412 -21.55 0.40 -8.76
C GLY A 412 -22.36 -0.69 -8.06
N ARG A 413 -23.60 -0.89 -8.52
CA ARG A 413 -24.51 -1.93 -8.02
C ARG A 413 -23.94 -3.34 -8.24
N HIS A 414 -23.10 -3.50 -9.24
CA HIS A 414 -22.50 -4.75 -9.68
C HIS A 414 -21.03 -4.54 -10.03
N ASP A 415 -20.19 -5.52 -9.75
CA ASP A 415 -18.76 -5.54 -9.99
C ASP A 415 -18.24 -6.91 -10.48
N ASP A 416 -19.15 -7.80 -10.81
CA ASP A 416 -18.88 -9.20 -11.19
C ASP A 416 -17.94 -9.31 -12.40
N GLN A 417 -18.09 -8.42 -13.41
CA GLN A 417 -17.23 -8.39 -14.60
C GLN A 417 -15.81 -7.89 -14.25
N VAL A 418 -15.72 -6.84 -13.41
CA VAL A 418 -14.44 -6.30 -12.92
C VAL A 418 -13.71 -7.36 -12.11
N ASP A 419 -14.42 -8.11 -11.25
CA ASP A 419 -13.82 -9.16 -10.41
C ASP A 419 -13.32 -10.35 -11.26
N ALA A 420 -14.08 -10.78 -12.28
CA ALA A 420 -13.64 -11.82 -13.21
C ALA A 420 -12.35 -11.41 -13.97
N VAL A 421 -12.30 -10.16 -14.49
CA VAL A 421 -11.11 -9.65 -15.18
C VAL A 421 -9.94 -9.51 -14.21
N SER A 422 -10.17 -8.99 -13.01
CA SER A 422 -9.13 -8.84 -11.98
C SER A 422 -8.50 -10.18 -11.62
N LEU A 423 -9.29 -11.25 -11.49
CA LEU A 423 -8.78 -12.59 -11.23
C LEU A 423 -7.86 -13.08 -12.36
N ALA A 424 -8.27 -12.89 -13.63
CA ALA A 424 -7.44 -13.28 -14.77
C ALA A 424 -6.11 -12.51 -14.83
N PHE A 425 -6.12 -11.20 -14.60
CA PHE A 425 -4.91 -10.39 -14.55
C PHE A 425 -3.97 -10.82 -13.42
N ASN A 426 -4.49 -11.02 -12.22
CA ASN A 426 -3.69 -11.44 -11.07
C ASN A 426 -3.02 -12.80 -11.30
N VAL A 427 -3.70 -13.73 -11.97
CA VAL A 427 -3.13 -15.02 -12.37
C VAL A 427 -1.99 -14.85 -13.38
N ILE A 428 -2.15 -13.97 -14.37
CA ILE A 428 -1.12 -13.73 -15.42
C ILE A 428 0.12 -13.07 -14.80
N GLU A 429 -0.06 -12.05 -13.96
CA GLU A 429 1.06 -11.30 -13.35
C GLU A 429 1.70 -12.06 -12.18
N GLY A 430 0.93 -12.80 -11.39
CA GLY A 430 1.43 -13.60 -10.25
C GLY A 430 2.37 -14.74 -10.67
N LYS A 431 2.34 -15.17 -11.93
CA LYS A 431 3.27 -16.18 -12.48
C LYS A 431 4.69 -15.64 -12.68
N LYS A 432 4.93 -14.34 -12.68
CA LYS A 432 6.28 -13.75 -12.82
C LYS A 432 7.18 -13.92 -11.60
N GLY A 433 6.63 -14.29 -10.44
CA GLY A 433 7.40 -14.50 -9.19
C GLY A 433 7.98 -15.91 -9.02
N LYS A 434 7.60 -16.88 -9.85
CA LYS A 434 8.16 -18.24 -9.85
C LYS A 434 8.54 -18.57 -11.29
N GLY A 435 9.84 -18.67 -11.55
CA GLY A 435 10.37 -18.96 -12.87
C GLY A 435 9.62 -20.12 -13.56
N PHE A 436 9.27 -19.89 -14.82
CA PHE A 436 8.74 -20.93 -15.70
C PHE A 436 9.85 -21.96 -15.93
N HIS A 437 9.77 -23.10 -15.26
CA HIS A 437 10.35 -24.32 -15.84
C HIS A 437 9.33 -24.85 -16.84
N ALA A 438 9.70 -24.78 -18.11
CA ALA A 438 9.01 -25.49 -19.16
C ALA A 438 9.00 -26.97 -18.78
N PHE A 439 7.84 -27.60 -18.80
CA PHE A 439 7.75 -29.05 -18.72
C PHE A 439 8.02 -29.59 -20.14
N ASP A 440 9.07 -30.39 -20.19
CA ASP A 440 9.27 -31.41 -21.24
C ASP A 440 8.11 -32.44 -21.24
#